data_444cd15a3560961b2b785d8a05a65687
#
_entry.id   444cd15a3560961b2b785d8a05a65687
#
_cell.length_a   1.000
_cell.length_b   1.000
_cell.length_c   1.000
_cell.angle_alpha   90.00
_cell.angle_beta   90.00
_cell.angle_gamma   90.00
#
_symmetry.space_group_name_H-M   'P 1'
#
loop_
_entity.id
_entity.type
_entity.pdbx_description
1 polymer ?
#
loop_
_entity_poly.entity_id
_entity_poly.type
_entity_poly.pdbx_seq_one_letter_code
_entity_poly.pdbx_strand_id
1 'polypeptide(L)'
;MPDTDPNQVRLTGENSFIRLHLEESGPQMTRVSHWRILYSPGGPGHVLFIQSDVTDNAVRIYSDNIAMTRWLQGEIESLLYPPFADQNIAVIEALFAKSGDHWSFWTETVESDDEHIALTWYDFGEPFMLTVAAGSVQGRPHGVYSCFIPARRAQVTLNERVAVGQPFPQKRGDKASSTACLAWSETWVRP
;
A
#
# COMPACT_ATOMS: atom_id res chain seq x y z
N MET A 1 8.79 -29.26 20.54
CA MET A 1 7.98 -28.24 19.84
C MET A 1 8.40 -28.32 18.40
N PRO A 2 7.52 -28.26 17.40
CA PRO A 2 8.00 -28.15 16.02
C PRO A 2 8.84 -26.87 15.92
N ASP A 3 10.01 -26.98 15.30
CA ASP A 3 10.84 -25.83 14.95
C ASP A 3 10.01 -24.91 14.05
N THR A 4 9.54 -23.79 14.57
CA THR A 4 8.83 -22.80 13.79
C THR A 4 9.87 -22.04 12.98
N ASP A 5 9.79 -22.11 11.66
CA ASP A 5 10.65 -21.34 10.77
C ASP A 5 10.34 -19.85 10.97
N PRO A 6 11.28 -19.02 11.51
CA PRO A 6 11.05 -17.61 11.75
C PRO A 6 10.87 -16.81 10.44
N ASN A 7 11.11 -17.43 9.30
CA ASN A 7 10.96 -16.84 7.98
C ASN A 7 9.84 -17.49 7.18
N GLN A 8 8.84 -18.09 7.83
CA GLN A 8 7.68 -18.63 7.12
C GLN A 8 7.02 -17.53 6.28
N VAL A 9 7.00 -17.72 4.98
CA VAL A 9 6.36 -16.76 4.06
C VAL A 9 4.85 -16.71 4.33
N ARG A 10 4.37 -15.51 4.61
CA ARG A 10 2.95 -15.23 4.83
C ARG A 10 2.32 -14.53 3.64
N LEU A 11 3.10 -13.71 2.93
CA LEU A 11 2.64 -12.96 1.78
C LEU A 11 3.81 -12.71 0.83
N THR A 12 3.55 -12.78 -0.47
CA THR A 12 4.40 -12.20 -1.51
C THR A 12 3.56 -11.33 -2.44
N GLY A 13 4.14 -10.24 -2.91
CA GLY A 13 3.43 -9.32 -3.81
C GLY A 13 4.10 -7.96 -3.92
N GLU A 14 3.29 -6.96 -4.03
CA GLU A 14 3.66 -5.55 -4.14
C GLU A 14 2.74 -4.73 -3.22
N ASN A 15 3.29 -3.73 -2.51
CA ASN A 15 2.50 -2.79 -1.69
C ASN A 15 2.90 -1.35 -1.99
N SER A 16 2.34 -0.77 -3.02
CA SER A 16 2.57 0.63 -3.35
C SER A 16 1.67 1.55 -2.52
N PHE A 17 2.21 2.67 -2.07
CA PHE A 17 1.47 3.56 -1.18
C PHE A 17 1.63 5.04 -1.55
N ILE A 18 0.63 5.84 -1.19
CA ILE A 18 0.63 7.30 -1.31
C ILE A 18 0.10 7.89 0.01
N ARG A 19 0.85 8.84 0.54
CA ARG A 19 0.41 9.71 1.64
C ARG A 19 0.63 11.14 1.20
N LEU A 20 -0.47 11.90 1.08
CA LEU A 20 -0.42 13.30 0.70
C LEU A 20 -0.63 14.17 1.92
N HIS A 21 0.11 15.26 1.98
CA HIS A 21 0.02 16.27 3.04
C HIS A 21 -0.05 17.65 2.38
N LEU A 22 -0.65 18.62 3.05
CA LEU A 22 -0.61 20.02 2.60
C LEU A 22 0.75 20.66 2.84
N GLU A 23 1.39 20.28 3.94
CA GLU A 23 2.70 20.74 4.39
C GLU A 23 3.51 19.55 4.90
N GLU A 24 4.83 19.63 4.89
CA GLU A 24 5.72 18.52 5.26
C GLU A 24 5.43 17.93 6.65
N SER A 25 5.11 18.77 7.62
CA SER A 25 4.75 18.37 8.99
C SER A 25 3.26 18.52 9.30
N GLY A 26 2.44 18.74 8.26
CA GLY A 26 1.00 18.94 8.38
C GLY A 26 0.21 17.62 8.47
N PRO A 27 -1.11 17.73 8.66
CA PRO A 27 -1.97 16.57 8.69
C PRO A 27 -1.93 15.82 7.36
N GLN A 28 -2.04 14.50 7.44
CA GLN A 28 -2.17 13.65 6.27
C GLN A 28 -3.60 13.78 5.71
N MET A 29 -3.71 14.23 4.47
CA MET A 29 -4.99 14.44 3.76
C MET A 29 -5.44 13.21 3.01
N THR A 30 -4.48 12.43 2.51
CA THR A 30 -4.76 11.19 1.77
C THR A 30 -3.84 10.08 2.25
N ARG A 31 -4.41 8.91 2.43
CA ARG A 31 -3.69 7.66 2.65
C ARG A 31 -4.21 6.59 1.71
N VAL A 32 -3.27 6.00 0.98
CA VAL A 32 -3.49 4.90 0.07
C VAL A 32 -2.54 3.76 0.43
N SER A 33 -3.05 2.54 0.45
CA SER A 33 -2.31 1.29 0.47
C SER A 33 -2.87 0.42 -0.66
N HIS A 34 -2.08 0.22 -1.70
CA HIS A 34 -2.45 -0.57 -2.88
C HIS A 34 -1.61 -1.85 -2.89
N TRP A 35 -2.29 -2.99 -2.82
CA TRP A 35 -1.68 -4.31 -2.82
C TRP A 35 -2.00 -5.07 -4.09
N ARG A 36 -0.98 -5.69 -4.64
CA ARG A 36 -1.06 -6.76 -5.62
C ARG A 36 -0.44 -8.00 -5.00
N ILE A 37 -1.26 -8.92 -4.56
CA ILE A 37 -0.85 -10.12 -3.85
C ILE A 37 -0.69 -11.27 -4.82
N LEU A 38 0.47 -11.91 -4.83
CA LEU A 38 0.76 -13.11 -5.60
C LEU A 38 0.51 -14.38 -4.77
N TYR A 39 0.77 -14.29 -3.47
CA TYR A 39 0.54 -15.38 -2.51
C TYR A 39 0.11 -14.81 -1.15
N SER A 40 -0.94 -15.37 -0.59
CA SER A 40 -1.32 -15.23 0.82
C SER A 40 -2.23 -16.40 1.22
N PRO A 41 -2.50 -16.65 2.53
CA PRO A 41 -3.50 -17.60 2.97
C PRO A 41 -4.93 -17.33 2.46
N GLY A 42 -5.25 -16.07 2.14
CA GLY A 42 -6.52 -15.68 1.52
C GLY A 42 -6.55 -15.80 0.00
N GLY A 43 -5.46 -16.27 -0.61
CA GLY A 43 -5.28 -16.37 -2.07
C GLY A 43 -4.59 -15.15 -2.68
N PRO A 44 -4.36 -15.15 -4.01
CA PRO A 44 -3.87 -14.00 -4.76
C PRO A 44 -4.99 -12.98 -5.04
N GLY A 45 -4.65 -11.76 -5.41
CA GLY A 45 -5.60 -10.73 -5.80
C GLY A 45 -5.05 -9.32 -5.63
N HIS A 46 -5.92 -8.35 -5.86
CA HIS A 46 -5.62 -6.94 -5.68
C HIS A 46 -6.54 -6.33 -4.63
N VAL A 47 -6.03 -5.35 -3.89
CA VAL A 47 -6.85 -4.53 -3.01
C VAL A 47 -6.30 -3.11 -2.94
N LEU A 48 -7.20 -2.15 -2.99
CA LEU A 48 -6.95 -0.75 -2.68
C LEU A 48 -7.65 -0.38 -1.38
N PHE A 49 -6.89 0.07 -0.40
CA PHE A 49 -7.39 0.79 0.78
C PHE A 49 -7.13 2.28 0.56
N ILE A 50 -8.14 3.10 0.70
CA ILE A 50 -8.03 4.54 0.52
C ILE A 50 -8.85 5.30 1.58
N GLN A 51 -8.25 6.37 2.11
CA GLN A 51 -8.91 7.41 2.89
C GLN A 51 -8.39 8.75 2.41
N SER A 52 -9.28 9.63 1.95
CA SER A 52 -8.91 10.88 1.29
C SER A 52 -10.06 11.90 1.35
N ASP A 53 -9.78 13.15 1.09
CA ASP A 53 -10.80 14.19 0.81
C ASP A 53 -11.69 13.81 -0.39
N VAL A 54 -11.16 13.11 -1.41
CA VAL A 54 -11.99 12.64 -2.53
C VAL A 54 -12.94 11.50 -2.16
N THR A 55 -12.73 10.83 -1.01
CA THR A 55 -13.65 9.85 -0.42
C THR A 55 -14.44 10.43 0.75
N ASP A 56 -14.52 11.76 0.87
CA ASP A 56 -15.13 12.48 1.99
C ASP A 56 -14.55 12.08 3.37
N ASN A 57 -13.25 11.76 3.38
CA ASN A 57 -12.48 11.23 4.50
C ASN A 57 -12.95 9.86 5.03
N ALA A 58 -13.89 9.21 4.34
CA ALA A 58 -14.27 7.84 4.64
C ALA A 58 -13.21 6.85 4.13
N VAL A 59 -13.01 5.76 4.87
CA VAL A 59 -12.23 4.62 4.36
C VAL A 59 -13.08 3.87 3.34
N ARG A 60 -12.51 3.63 2.16
CA ARG A 60 -13.09 2.75 1.13
C ARG A 60 -12.11 1.64 0.79
N ILE A 61 -12.65 0.47 0.45
CA ILE A 61 -11.88 -0.74 0.14
C ILE A 61 -12.40 -1.32 -1.16
N TYR A 62 -11.53 -1.46 -2.15
CA TYR A 62 -11.83 -2.04 -3.46
C TYR A 62 -10.98 -3.29 -3.63
N SER A 63 -11.56 -4.39 -4.14
CA SER A 63 -10.80 -5.63 -4.34
C SER A 63 -11.46 -6.55 -5.36
N ASP A 64 -10.63 -7.40 -5.96
CA ASP A 64 -11.04 -8.55 -6.77
C ASP A 64 -11.07 -9.88 -5.97
N ASN A 65 -10.66 -9.85 -4.67
CA ASN A 65 -10.68 -11.03 -3.78
C ASN A 65 -10.98 -10.65 -2.33
N ILE A 66 -12.23 -10.84 -1.91
CA ILE A 66 -12.69 -10.51 -0.55
C ILE A 66 -11.97 -11.34 0.53
N ALA A 67 -11.73 -12.62 0.30
CA ALA A 67 -11.10 -13.50 1.29
C ALA A 67 -9.64 -13.03 1.57
N MET A 68 -8.90 -12.70 0.53
CA MET A 68 -7.55 -12.14 0.62
C MET A 68 -7.57 -10.80 1.35
N THR A 69 -8.52 -9.92 1.00
CA THR A 69 -8.67 -8.60 1.62
C THR A 69 -8.91 -8.70 3.13
N ARG A 70 -9.83 -9.57 3.57
CA ARG A 70 -10.13 -9.78 5.00
C ARG A 70 -8.94 -10.35 5.77
N TRP A 71 -8.23 -11.30 5.16
CA TRP A 71 -6.99 -11.81 5.73
C TRP A 71 -5.94 -10.69 5.89
N LEU A 72 -5.73 -9.88 4.85
CA LEU A 72 -4.77 -8.78 4.85
C LEU A 72 -5.10 -7.71 5.90
N GLN A 73 -6.39 -7.37 6.06
CA GLN A 73 -6.87 -6.46 7.10
C GLN A 73 -6.46 -6.95 8.51
N GLY A 74 -6.70 -8.21 8.80
CA GLY A 74 -6.41 -8.78 10.12
C GLY A 74 -4.92 -8.98 10.38
N GLU A 75 -4.16 -9.43 9.40
CA GLU A 75 -2.76 -9.84 9.58
C GLU A 75 -1.79 -8.68 9.43
N ILE A 76 -2.00 -7.75 8.49
CA ILE A 76 -1.00 -6.76 8.09
C ILE A 76 -1.48 -5.32 8.26
N GLU A 77 -2.66 -4.95 7.71
CA GLU A 77 -3.13 -3.57 7.78
C GLU A 77 -3.40 -3.12 9.22
N SER A 78 -3.79 -4.03 10.11
CA SER A 78 -3.90 -3.77 11.55
C SER A 78 -2.60 -3.23 12.18
N LEU A 79 -1.45 -3.57 11.60
CA LEU A 79 -0.13 -3.13 12.03
C LEU A 79 0.35 -1.86 11.31
N LEU A 80 -0.12 -1.64 10.07
CA LEU A 80 0.29 -0.52 9.22
C LEU A 80 -0.59 0.71 9.43
N TYR A 81 -1.91 0.52 9.42
CA TYR A 81 -2.89 1.58 9.62
C TYR A 81 -4.22 1.02 10.12
N PRO A 82 -4.47 1.05 11.44
CA PRO A 82 -5.67 0.45 12.04
C PRO A 82 -7.01 0.82 11.41
N PRO A 83 -7.25 2.04 10.88
CA PRO A 83 -8.49 2.35 10.20
C PRO A 83 -8.78 1.48 8.96
N PHE A 84 -7.74 0.95 8.28
CA PHE A 84 -7.91 0.03 7.15
C PHE A 84 -8.25 -1.40 7.59
N ALA A 85 -8.03 -1.73 8.86
CA ALA A 85 -8.29 -3.05 9.42
C ALA A 85 -9.74 -3.28 9.86
N ASP A 86 -10.59 -2.25 9.82
CA ASP A 86 -12.00 -2.39 10.19
C ASP A 86 -12.75 -3.29 9.21
N GLN A 87 -13.10 -4.48 9.68
CA GLN A 87 -13.78 -5.50 8.87
C GLN A 87 -15.28 -5.22 8.65
N ASN A 88 -15.85 -4.20 9.30
CA ASN A 88 -17.22 -3.76 9.05
C ASN A 88 -17.33 -2.91 7.78
N ILE A 89 -16.23 -2.37 7.28
CA ILE A 89 -16.21 -1.62 6.03
C ILE A 89 -16.48 -2.60 4.87
N ALA A 90 -17.47 -2.27 4.03
CA ALA A 90 -17.76 -3.07 2.85
C ALA A 90 -16.58 -3.09 1.88
N VAL A 91 -16.34 -4.25 1.28
CA VAL A 91 -15.39 -4.37 0.16
C VAL A 91 -16.18 -4.21 -1.13
N ILE A 92 -15.78 -3.24 -1.94
CA ILE A 92 -16.36 -2.94 -3.25
C ILE A 92 -15.62 -3.81 -4.26
N GLU A 93 -16.36 -4.57 -5.05
CA GLU A 93 -15.76 -5.34 -6.15
C GLU A 93 -15.23 -4.40 -7.23
N ALA A 94 -14.01 -4.64 -7.71
CA ALA A 94 -13.36 -3.77 -8.67
C ALA A 94 -12.36 -4.52 -9.55
N LEU A 95 -12.13 -3.96 -10.73
CA LEU A 95 -11.09 -4.36 -11.67
C LEU A 95 -9.86 -3.51 -11.49
N PHE A 96 -8.69 -4.12 -11.68
CA PHE A 96 -7.39 -3.48 -11.52
C PHE A 96 -6.60 -3.54 -12.82
N ALA A 97 -6.02 -2.41 -13.21
CA ALA A 97 -5.13 -2.32 -14.33
C ALA A 97 -3.95 -1.40 -14.02
N LYS A 98 -2.88 -1.56 -14.76
CA LYS A 98 -1.67 -0.75 -14.58
C LYS A 98 -1.10 -0.31 -15.92
N SER A 99 -0.42 0.85 -15.92
CA SER A 99 0.23 1.41 -17.08
C SER A 99 1.45 2.25 -16.69
N GLY A 100 2.30 2.54 -17.68
CA GLY A 100 3.50 3.32 -17.47
C GLY A 100 4.76 2.46 -17.29
N ASP A 101 5.80 3.11 -16.81
CA ASP A 101 7.10 2.51 -16.51
C ASP A 101 7.69 3.13 -15.22
N HIS A 102 8.68 2.47 -14.63
CA HIS A 102 9.31 2.94 -13.40
C HIS A 102 10.36 4.05 -13.61
N TRP A 103 10.46 4.60 -14.81
CA TRP A 103 11.36 5.71 -15.14
C TRP A 103 10.62 7.04 -15.25
N SER A 104 9.46 7.03 -15.92
CA SER A 104 8.68 8.23 -16.22
C SER A 104 7.51 8.40 -15.27
N PHE A 105 6.62 7.43 -15.26
CA PHE A 105 5.45 7.38 -14.38
C PHE A 105 4.92 5.95 -14.25
N TRP A 106 4.18 5.71 -13.19
CA TRP A 106 3.43 4.49 -12.98
C TRP A 106 2.03 4.83 -12.52
N THR A 107 1.05 4.22 -13.13
CA THR A 107 -0.36 4.40 -12.78
C THR A 107 -1.01 3.04 -12.50
N GLU A 108 -1.67 2.94 -11.36
CA GLU A 108 -2.64 1.89 -11.04
C GLU A 108 -4.04 2.46 -11.18
N THR A 109 -4.91 1.78 -11.91
CA THR A 109 -6.32 2.13 -12.07
C THR A 109 -7.19 1.09 -11.41
N VAL A 110 -8.25 1.55 -10.74
CA VAL A 110 -9.23 0.72 -10.05
C VAL A 110 -10.60 1.16 -10.52
N GLU A 111 -11.37 0.23 -11.09
CA GLU A 111 -12.69 0.48 -11.64
C GLU A 111 -13.73 -0.39 -10.95
N SER A 112 -14.74 0.23 -10.38
CA SER A 112 -15.97 -0.39 -9.92
C SER A 112 -17.16 0.08 -10.77
N ASP A 113 -18.38 -0.37 -10.48
CA ASP A 113 -19.56 0.01 -11.23
C ASP A 113 -19.79 1.54 -11.28
N ASP A 114 -19.45 2.25 -10.20
CA ASP A 114 -19.76 3.66 -10.04
C ASP A 114 -18.52 4.56 -9.94
N GLU A 115 -17.33 3.99 -9.79
CA GLU A 115 -16.14 4.76 -9.45
C GLU A 115 -14.91 4.32 -10.27
N HIS A 116 -14.18 5.33 -10.74
CA HIS A 116 -12.88 5.20 -11.37
C HIS A 116 -11.84 5.91 -10.55
N ILE A 117 -10.82 5.16 -10.09
CA ILE A 117 -9.72 5.69 -9.31
C ILE A 117 -8.42 5.52 -10.09
N ALA A 118 -7.59 6.57 -10.11
CA ALA A 118 -6.22 6.47 -10.61
C ALA A 118 -5.23 6.93 -9.54
N LEU A 119 -4.24 6.09 -9.32
CA LEU A 119 -3.09 6.32 -8.44
C LEU A 119 -1.88 6.47 -9.34
N THR A 120 -1.23 7.62 -9.35
CA THR A 120 -0.09 7.85 -10.24
C THR A 120 1.11 8.35 -9.45
N TRP A 121 2.27 7.72 -9.70
CA TRP A 121 3.57 8.09 -9.16
C TRP A 121 4.46 8.62 -10.27
N TYR A 122 5.20 9.69 -9.98
CA TYR A 122 6.08 10.37 -10.93
C TYR A 122 7.41 10.72 -10.27
N ASP A 123 8.38 11.09 -11.10
CA ASP A 123 9.63 11.69 -10.64
C ASP A 123 10.32 10.81 -9.60
N PHE A 124 10.67 9.60 -10.04
CA PHE A 124 11.21 8.56 -9.18
C PHE A 124 12.61 8.89 -8.66
N GLY A 125 12.84 8.55 -7.40
CA GLY A 125 14.15 8.59 -6.76
C GLY A 125 14.88 7.26 -6.89
N GLU A 126 16.05 7.19 -6.24
CA GLU A 126 16.89 5.99 -6.25
C GLU A 126 16.19 4.82 -5.53
N PRO A 127 16.05 3.65 -6.18
CA PRO A 127 15.49 2.47 -5.55
C PRO A 127 16.39 1.96 -4.41
N PHE A 128 15.78 1.38 -3.38
CA PHE A 128 16.53 0.75 -2.30
C PHE A 128 15.81 -0.48 -1.74
N MET A 129 16.58 -1.39 -1.18
CA MET A 129 16.04 -2.54 -0.46
C MET A 129 15.71 -2.19 1.00
N LEU A 130 14.47 -2.46 1.41
CA LEU A 130 14.07 -2.51 2.81
C LEU A 130 14.21 -3.95 3.31
N THR A 131 14.93 -4.13 4.41
CA THR A 131 15.04 -5.41 5.08
C THR A 131 14.76 -5.23 6.56
N VAL A 132 13.73 -5.89 7.06
CA VAL A 132 13.34 -5.93 8.48
C VAL A 132 13.24 -7.40 8.86
N ALA A 133 14.09 -7.88 9.75
CA ALA A 133 14.02 -9.27 10.20
C ALA A 133 12.78 -9.53 11.06
N ALA A 134 12.22 -10.75 10.98
CA ALA A 134 11.08 -11.15 11.81
C ALA A 134 11.39 -10.99 13.30
N GLY A 135 10.45 -10.41 14.05
CA GLY A 135 10.59 -10.15 15.48
C GLY A 135 11.58 -9.04 15.88
N SER A 136 12.22 -8.36 14.90
CA SER A 136 13.19 -7.30 15.19
C SER A 136 12.57 -5.97 15.63
N VAL A 137 11.27 -5.79 15.39
CA VAL A 137 10.53 -4.58 15.77
C VAL A 137 9.51 -4.94 16.84
N GLN A 138 9.55 -4.23 17.98
CA GLN A 138 8.61 -4.47 19.08
C GLN A 138 7.15 -4.32 18.60
N GLY A 139 6.31 -5.29 18.93
CA GLY A 139 4.90 -5.31 18.55
C GLY A 139 4.63 -5.74 17.09
N ARG A 140 5.68 -6.06 16.31
CA ARG A 140 5.57 -6.55 14.94
C ARG A 140 6.29 -7.89 14.81
N PRO A 141 5.56 -9.01 14.73
CA PRO A 141 6.20 -10.32 14.58
C PRO A 141 6.80 -10.53 13.18
N HIS A 142 6.29 -9.79 12.18
CA HIS A 142 6.67 -9.98 10.79
C HIS A 142 8.06 -9.41 10.47
N GLY A 143 8.79 -10.13 9.64
CA GLY A 143 9.88 -9.59 8.82
C GLY A 143 9.34 -9.11 7.48
N VAL A 144 10.00 -8.12 6.88
CA VAL A 144 9.62 -7.53 5.60
C VAL A 144 10.85 -7.35 4.72
N TYR A 145 10.73 -7.80 3.49
CA TYR A 145 11.73 -7.62 2.44
C TYR A 145 11.04 -6.98 1.24
N SER A 146 11.49 -5.81 0.83
CA SER A 146 10.81 -5.07 -0.25
C SER A 146 11.81 -4.19 -1.01
N CYS A 147 11.58 -4.00 -2.30
CA CYS A 147 12.26 -3.01 -3.11
C CYS A 147 11.39 -1.75 -3.18
N PHE A 148 11.82 -0.67 -2.53
CA PHE A 148 11.14 0.62 -2.61
C PHE A 148 11.70 1.50 -3.71
N ILE A 149 10.80 2.10 -4.49
CA ILE A 149 11.10 3.13 -5.48
C ILE A 149 10.36 4.40 -5.02
N PRO A 150 11.06 5.34 -4.37
CA PRO A 150 10.43 6.58 -3.91
C PRO A 150 9.97 7.45 -5.07
N ALA A 151 8.79 8.04 -4.98
CA ALA A 151 8.30 9.04 -5.92
C ALA A 151 8.27 10.42 -5.25
N ARG A 152 8.81 11.44 -5.92
CA ARG A 152 8.78 12.82 -5.42
C ARG A 152 7.44 13.49 -5.68
N ARG A 153 6.66 12.95 -6.60
CA ARG A 153 5.33 13.43 -6.95
C ARG A 153 4.38 12.25 -7.06
N ALA A 154 3.15 12.45 -6.59
CA ALA A 154 2.08 11.47 -6.75
C ALA A 154 0.74 12.19 -6.84
N GLN A 155 -0.21 11.54 -7.49
CA GLN A 155 -1.57 12.03 -7.64
C GLN A 155 -2.56 10.90 -7.38
N VAL A 156 -3.66 11.23 -6.74
CA VAL A 156 -4.81 10.35 -6.54
C VAL A 156 -6.03 11.04 -7.12
N THR A 157 -6.77 10.34 -7.98
CA THR A 157 -8.04 10.85 -8.52
C THR A 157 -9.15 9.85 -8.25
N LEU A 158 -10.36 10.35 -8.02
CA LEU A 158 -11.60 9.57 -7.96
C LEU A 158 -12.64 10.31 -8.80
N ASN A 159 -13.14 9.68 -9.87
CA ASN A 159 -14.11 10.26 -10.80
C ASN A 159 -13.70 11.68 -11.23
N GLU A 160 -12.46 11.84 -11.71
CA GLU A 160 -11.86 13.11 -12.15
C GLU A 160 -11.56 14.13 -11.03
N ARG A 161 -12.07 13.93 -9.80
CA ARG A 161 -11.69 14.76 -8.64
C ARG A 161 -10.27 14.42 -8.21
N VAL A 162 -9.43 15.42 -8.08
CA VAL A 162 -8.02 15.26 -7.66
C VAL A 162 -7.94 15.46 -6.15
N ALA A 163 -7.33 14.51 -5.45
CA ALA A 163 -7.05 14.64 -4.03
C ALA A 163 -6.07 15.78 -3.74
N VAL A 164 -6.32 16.52 -2.67
CA VAL A 164 -5.45 17.62 -2.25
C VAL A 164 -4.16 17.13 -1.59
N GLY A 165 -3.10 17.95 -1.70
CA GLY A 165 -1.81 17.70 -1.07
C GLY A 165 -0.78 17.11 -2.03
N GLN A 166 0.39 16.82 -1.47
CA GLN A 166 1.54 16.28 -2.20
C GLN A 166 2.36 15.35 -1.31
N PRO A 167 3.18 14.46 -1.89
CA PRO A 167 4.14 13.69 -1.11
C PRO A 167 5.31 14.57 -0.65
N PHE A 168 5.95 14.14 0.45
CA PHE A 168 7.13 14.79 1.01
C PHE A 168 8.29 13.80 1.18
N PRO A 169 9.54 14.30 1.11
CA PRO A 169 10.71 13.48 1.41
C PRO A 169 10.63 12.93 2.84
N GLN A 170 11.09 11.71 3.01
CA GLN A 170 11.29 11.10 4.34
C GLN A 170 12.55 10.23 4.33
N LYS A 171 12.96 9.76 5.51
CA LYS A 171 14.03 8.78 5.64
C LYS A 171 13.47 7.45 6.13
N ARG A 172 14.06 6.35 5.64
CA ARG A 172 13.90 5.00 6.19
C ARG A 172 15.27 4.46 6.55
N GLY A 173 15.62 4.57 7.85
CA GLY A 173 17.00 4.40 8.28
C GLY A 173 17.92 5.47 7.66
N ASP A 174 18.96 5.03 6.96
CA ASP A 174 19.90 5.88 6.23
C ASP A 174 19.47 6.22 4.79
N LYS A 175 18.41 5.59 4.29
CA LYS A 175 17.95 5.72 2.91
C LYS A 175 17.00 6.91 2.74
N ALA A 176 17.22 7.67 1.66
CA ALA A 176 16.27 8.68 1.20
C ALA A 176 15.01 7.96 0.67
N SER A 177 13.85 8.45 1.06
CA SER A 177 12.55 7.89 0.71
C SER A 177 11.54 9.01 0.51
N SER A 178 10.29 8.64 0.30
CA SER A 178 9.17 9.55 0.15
C SER A 178 7.94 9.02 0.89
N THR A 179 6.98 9.89 1.15
CA THR A 179 5.64 9.51 1.61
C THR A 179 4.81 8.84 0.50
N ALA A 180 5.33 8.77 -0.74
CA ALA A 180 4.77 8.00 -1.84
C ALA A 180 5.86 7.10 -2.44
N CYS A 181 5.63 5.79 -2.47
CA CYS A 181 6.57 4.82 -3.03
C CYS A 181 5.83 3.74 -3.81
N LEU A 182 6.46 3.25 -4.87
CA LEU A 182 6.20 1.90 -5.34
C LEU A 182 6.98 0.94 -4.42
N ALA A 183 6.38 -0.22 -4.10
CA ALA A 183 7.05 -1.25 -3.29
C ALA A 183 6.86 -2.59 -3.99
N TRP A 184 7.90 -3.03 -4.68
CA TRP A 184 7.91 -4.21 -5.52
C TRP A 184 8.63 -5.38 -4.85
N SER A 185 8.28 -6.59 -5.26
CA SER A 185 8.87 -7.83 -4.73
C SER A 185 8.77 -7.93 -3.21
N GLU A 186 7.67 -7.44 -2.66
CA GLU A 186 7.46 -7.42 -1.22
C GLU A 186 7.17 -8.84 -0.70
N THR A 187 7.88 -9.22 0.36
CA THR A 187 7.70 -10.50 1.03
C THR A 187 7.56 -10.25 2.53
N TRP A 188 6.50 -10.77 3.10
CA TRP A 188 6.25 -10.77 4.55
C TRP A 188 6.43 -12.17 5.09
N VAL A 189 7.24 -12.27 6.15
CA VAL A 189 7.54 -13.54 6.83
C VAL A 189 7.23 -13.43 8.31
N ARG A 190 6.88 -14.55 8.93
CA ARG A 190 6.72 -14.63 10.37
C ARG A 190 6.84 -16.08 10.83
N PRO A 191 7.26 -16.35 12.10
CA PRO A 191 7.22 -17.69 12.72
C PRO A 191 5.84 -18.30 12.77
#